data_9d3c0b32b90ff125eb6b991d7bc9aafd
#
_entry.id   9d3c0b32b90ff125eb6b991d7bc9aafd
#
_cell.length_a   1.000
_cell.length_b   1.000
_cell.length_c   1.000
_cell.angle_alpha   90.00
_cell.angle_beta   90.00
_cell.angle_gamma   90.00
#
_symmetry.space_group_name_H-M   'P 1'
#
loop_
_entity.id
_entity.type
_entity.pdbx_description
1 polymer ?
#
loop_
_entity_poly.entity_id
_entity_poly.type
_entity_poly.pdbx_seq_one_letter_code
_entity_poly.pdbx_strand_id
1 'polypeptide(L)'
;MRRAAPGVAVVLSALVVAGCGNTAGAATTDGPEAAAIAAAPSAAPAPQRATNGLAGLIVVPAGSLAGDPADPSERSGPFSRESYLDTLSAAPAKDRALLLNAHFTEGYRTYRTSADRKKHITVQIFRVGSRAQADILQRGFWAQEPHDRPFAVPGVPDALADGRIVVSTAVGRSEAIAETSFVVGTLVTEITITQTGELTAGLTPDTALAATITKQQKQSQTRKAG
;
A
#
# COMPACT_ATOMS: atom_id res chain seq x y z
N MET A 1 -16.74 -43.42 3.61
CA MET A 1 -17.54 -42.80 2.54
C MET A 1 -16.68 -41.69 1.87
N ARG A 2 -16.25 -41.95 0.65
CA ARG A 2 -15.37 -41.03 -0.11
C ARG A 2 -16.24 -40.02 -0.84
N ARG A 3 -15.99 -38.74 -0.69
CA ARG A 3 -16.57 -37.69 -1.55
C ARG A 3 -15.47 -37.08 -2.42
N ALA A 4 -15.68 -37.17 -3.72
CA ALA A 4 -14.81 -36.64 -4.76
C ALA A 4 -14.95 -35.11 -4.86
N ALA A 5 -13.84 -34.44 -5.14
CA ALA A 5 -13.78 -33.02 -5.46
C ALA A 5 -13.97 -32.81 -6.99
N PRO A 6 -14.70 -31.79 -7.44
CA PRO A 6 -14.73 -31.44 -8.86
C PRO A 6 -13.53 -30.56 -9.22
N GLY A 7 -12.84 -30.94 -10.29
CA GLY A 7 -11.76 -30.18 -10.89
C GLY A 7 -12.29 -28.96 -11.63
N VAL A 8 -11.58 -27.85 -11.50
CA VAL A 8 -11.80 -26.61 -12.29
C VAL A 8 -10.85 -26.64 -13.48
N ALA A 9 -11.40 -26.68 -14.68
CA ALA A 9 -10.68 -26.58 -15.93
C ALA A 9 -10.34 -25.11 -16.22
N VAL A 10 -9.04 -24.82 -16.40
CA VAL A 10 -8.55 -23.53 -16.88
C VAL A 10 -8.55 -23.54 -18.39
N VAL A 11 -9.35 -22.68 -19.00
CA VAL A 11 -9.34 -22.42 -20.45
C VAL A 11 -8.39 -21.26 -20.72
N LEU A 12 -7.25 -21.56 -21.34
CA LEU A 12 -6.37 -20.56 -21.94
C LEU A 12 -6.92 -20.15 -23.31
N SER A 13 -7.29 -18.90 -23.46
CA SER A 13 -7.59 -18.29 -24.77
C SER A 13 -6.41 -17.41 -25.20
N ALA A 14 -5.66 -17.89 -26.21
CA ALA A 14 -4.63 -17.10 -26.88
C ALA A 14 -5.28 -16.30 -28.03
N LEU A 15 -5.16 -14.99 -28.01
CA LEU A 15 -5.49 -14.09 -29.11
C LEU A 15 -4.20 -13.62 -29.78
N VAL A 16 -3.94 -14.15 -30.97
CA VAL A 16 -2.92 -13.67 -31.92
C VAL A 16 -3.57 -12.66 -32.84
N VAL A 17 -3.09 -11.43 -32.85
CA VAL A 17 -3.40 -10.45 -33.90
C VAL A 17 -2.12 -10.08 -34.62
N ALA A 18 -1.94 -10.64 -35.82
CA ALA A 18 -0.95 -10.22 -36.79
C ALA A 18 -1.62 -9.22 -37.74
N GLY A 19 -1.00 -8.06 -37.93
CA GLY A 19 -1.43 -7.05 -38.89
C GLY A 19 -0.22 -6.36 -39.50
N CYS A 20 0.35 -6.94 -40.58
CA CYS A 20 1.29 -6.26 -41.46
C CYS A 20 0.49 -5.47 -42.52
N GLY A 21 0.87 -4.21 -42.73
CA GLY A 21 0.38 -3.39 -43.82
C GLY A 21 1.48 -2.43 -44.28
N ASN A 22 2.24 -2.88 -45.26
CA ASN A 22 3.27 -2.10 -45.94
C ASN A 22 2.72 -1.61 -47.28
N THR A 23 2.71 -0.32 -47.56
CA THR A 23 2.60 0.18 -48.94
C THR A 23 3.49 1.39 -49.14
N ALA A 24 4.49 1.21 -49.97
CA ALA A 24 5.33 2.22 -50.54
C ALA A 24 4.55 3.01 -51.62
N GLY A 25 4.73 4.33 -51.64
CA GLY A 25 4.27 5.18 -52.73
C GLY A 25 5.22 6.40 -52.83
N ALA A 26 6.09 6.35 -53.84
CA ALA A 26 6.94 7.47 -54.22
C ALA A 26 6.16 8.44 -55.09
N ALA A 27 6.27 9.73 -54.79
CA ALA A 27 6.06 10.83 -55.75
C ALA A 27 6.85 12.05 -55.34
N THR A 28 7.75 12.42 -56.21
CA THR A 28 8.54 13.66 -56.23
C THR A 28 7.66 14.85 -56.59
N THR A 29 7.80 15.98 -55.93
CA THR A 29 7.63 17.33 -56.52
C THR A 29 8.31 18.39 -55.68
N ASP A 30 9.10 19.21 -56.36
CA ASP A 30 9.78 20.40 -55.90
C ASP A 30 8.82 21.48 -55.35
N GLY A 31 9.32 22.27 -54.34
CA GLY A 31 8.69 23.53 -53.91
C GLY A 31 9.19 24.00 -52.56
N PRO A 32 9.20 25.29 -52.30
CA PRO A 32 10.30 25.94 -51.60
C PRO A 32 10.14 26.01 -50.07
N GLU A 33 11.31 26.09 -49.45
CA GLU A 33 11.63 26.83 -48.23
C GLU A 33 10.50 27.00 -47.20
N ALA A 34 10.34 26.04 -46.31
CA ALA A 34 9.57 26.20 -45.09
C ALA A 34 10.52 26.49 -43.92
N ALA A 35 10.35 27.68 -43.34
CA ALA A 35 11.05 28.18 -42.17
C ALA A 35 11.12 27.12 -41.04
N ALA A 36 12.32 26.87 -40.57
CA ALA A 36 12.57 26.06 -39.38
C ALA A 36 11.89 26.74 -38.18
N ILE A 37 10.74 26.19 -37.77
CA ILE A 37 10.15 26.50 -36.46
C ILE A 37 11.07 25.83 -35.44
N ALA A 38 11.91 26.66 -34.79
CA ALA A 38 12.69 26.24 -33.66
C ALA A 38 11.74 25.66 -32.57
N ALA A 39 11.76 24.36 -32.39
CA ALA A 39 11.08 23.74 -31.27
C ALA A 39 11.64 24.35 -29.98
N ALA A 40 10.80 25.08 -29.26
CA ALA A 40 11.13 25.55 -27.92
C ALA A 40 11.57 24.35 -27.06
N PRO A 41 12.65 24.47 -26.28
CA PRO A 41 13.07 23.38 -25.40
C PRO A 41 11.92 23.10 -24.43
N SER A 42 11.41 21.86 -24.47
CA SER A 42 10.42 21.37 -23.52
C SER A 42 11.01 21.58 -22.13
N ALA A 43 10.43 22.50 -21.36
CA ALA A 43 10.87 22.77 -20.01
C ALA A 43 10.79 21.43 -19.24
N ALA A 44 11.92 20.95 -18.73
CA ALA A 44 11.96 19.82 -17.83
C ALA A 44 10.95 20.07 -16.69
N PRO A 45 10.14 19.07 -16.32
CA PRO A 45 9.20 19.25 -15.22
C PRO A 45 9.99 19.71 -13.99
N ALA A 46 9.59 20.87 -13.45
CA ALA A 46 10.19 21.41 -12.25
C ALA A 46 10.16 20.33 -11.15
N PRO A 47 11.25 20.16 -10.39
CA PRO A 47 11.25 19.19 -9.29
C PRO A 47 10.09 19.54 -8.38
N GLN A 48 9.10 18.64 -8.31
CA GLN A 48 8.00 18.79 -7.37
C GLN A 48 8.64 18.83 -5.99
N ARG A 49 8.63 20.02 -5.36
CA ARG A 49 8.95 20.15 -3.95
C ARG A 49 8.07 19.13 -3.24
N ALA A 50 8.69 18.08 -2.73
CA ALA A 50 8.05 17.19 -1.80
C ALA A 50 7.57 18.06 -0.64
N THR A 51 6.31 18.45 -0.68
CA THR A 51 5.68 19.07 0.47
C THR A 51 5.82 18.07 1.59
N ASN A 52 6.28 18.48 2.77
CA ASN A 52 6.42 17.66 3.98
C ASN A 52 5.05 17.16 4.54
N GLY A 53 4.03 17.01 3.68
CA GLY A 53 2.67 16.70 4.00
C GLY A 53 2.54 15.45 4.90
N LEU A 54 2.44 14.26 4.29
CA LEU A 54 2.22 13.02 5.06
C LEU A 54 3.51 12.46 5.66
N ALA A 55 4.67 12.64 5.02
CA ALA A 55 5.96 12.20 5.55
C ALA A 55 6.24 12.77 6.96
N GLY A 56 5.94 14.04 7.15
CA GLY A 56 6.11 14.70 8.45
C GLY A 56 5.16 14.21 9.54
N LEU A 57 4.13 13.46 9.21
CA LEU A 57 3.18 12.89 10.18
C LEU A 57 3.63 11.52 10.70
N ILE A 58 4.54 10.84 10.01
CA ILE A 58 5.01 9.51 10.40
C ILE A 58 5.83 9.57 11.68
N VAL A 59 5.52 8.67 12.59
CA VAL A 59 6.35 8.36 13.75
C VAL A 59 7.22 7.15 13.40
N VAL A 60 8.52 7.35 13.37
CA VAL A 60 9.48 6.27 13.16
C VAL A 60 9.75 5.60 14.50
N PRO A 61 9.52 4.29 14.65
CA PRO A 61 9.79 3.58 15.89
C PRO A 61 11.27 3.64 16.25
N ALA A 62 11.57 3.98 17.50
CA ALA A 62 12.94 4.10 17.98
C ALA A 62 13.73 2.78 17.79
N GLY A 63 14.97 2.89 17.33
CA GLY A 63 15.84 1.74 17.09
C GLY A 63 15.48 0.90 15.85
N SER A 64 14.44 1.27 15.10
CA SER A 64 14.11 0.56 13.86
C SER A 64 15.05 0.95 12.71
N LEU A 65 15.30 0.01 11.82
CA LEU A 65 16.13 0.17 10.63
C LEU A 65 15.26 0.50 9.41
N ALA A 66 15.79 1.22 8.44
CA ALA A 66 15.12 1.43 7.15
C ALA A 66 15.07 0.10 6.37
N GLY A 67 14.02 -0.10 5.57
CA GLY A 67 13.98 -1.18 4.59
C GLY A 67 14.94 -0.93 3.43
N ASP A 68 15.12 -1.93 2.61
CA ASP A 68 15.94 -1.82 1.39
C ASP A 68 15.21 -0.96 0.35
N PRO A 69 15.77 0.19 -0.05
CA PRO A 69 15.14 1.04 -1.06
C PRO A 69 15.13 0.40 -2.47
N ALA A 70 15.94 -0.62 -2.70
CA ALA A 70 15.97 -1.37 -3.95
C ALA A 70 14.82 -2.38 -4.04
N ASP A 71 14.31 -2.85 -2.89
CA ASP A 71 13.13 -3.72 -2.85
C ASP A 71 11.84 -2.88 -2.84
N PRO A 72 10.98 -2.99 -3.89
CA PRO A 72 9.72 -2.25 -3.94
C PRO A 72 8.80 -2.53 -2.74
N SER A 73 8.85 -3.74 -2.19
CA SER A 73 8.03 -4.14 -1.04
C SER A 73 8.47 -3.51 0.28
N GLU A 74 9.75 -3.09 0.38
CA GLU A 74 10.34 -2.44 1.55
C GLU A 74 10.50 -0.93 1.40
N ARG A 75 10.15 -0.39 0.24
CA ARG A 75 10.31 1.04 -0.05
C ARG A 75 9.42 1.90 0.82
N SER A 76 10.01 2.96 1.37
CA SER A 76 9.29 4.05 2.03
C SER A 76 9.17 5.25 1.10
N GLY A 77 8.04 5.96 1.16
CA GLY A 77 7.82 7.15 0.34
C GLY A 77 6.36 7.45 0.07
N PRO A 78 6.10 8.52 -0.68
CA PRO A 78 4.76 8.84 -1.14
C PRO A 78 4.28 7.84 -2.18
N PHE A 79 2.96 7.63 -2.24
CA PHE A 79 2.33 6.82 -3.28
C PHE A 79 1.08 7.49 -3.84
N SER A 80 0.86 7.29 -5.13
CA SER A 80 -0.41 7.58 -5.80
C SER A 80 -1.35 6.38 -5.70
N ARG A 81 -2.61 6.56 -6.09
CA ARG A 81 -3.56 5.43 -6.17
C ARG A 81 -3.04 4.34 -7.09
N GLU A 82 -2.53 4.70 -8.27
CA GLU A 82 -2.04 3.77 -9.27
C GLU A 82 -0.84 2.96 -8.72
N SER A 83 0.17 3.64 -8.17
CA SER A 83 1.33 2.94 -7.60
C SER A 83 0.97 2.07 -6.39
N TYR A 84 -0.01 2.47 -5.59
CA TYR A 84 -0.53 1.62 -4.51
C TYR A 84 -1.16 0.33 -5.05
N LEU A 85 -2.04 0.47 -6.04
CA LEU A 85 -2.74 -0.66 -6.64
C LEU A 85 -1.79 -1.63 -7.35
N ASP A 86 -0.72 -1.11 -7.97
CA ASP A 86 0.23 -1.92 -8.73
C ASP A 86 1.24 -2.65 -7.85
N THR A 87 1.58 -2.11 -6.68
CA THR A 87 2.74 -2.61 -5.91
C THR A 87 2.44 -2.97 -4.46
N LEU A 88 1.38 -2.42 -3.85
CA LEU A 88 1.12 -2.55 -2.42
C LEU A 88 -0.21 -3.25 -2.09
N SER A 89 -1.17 -3.21 -3.02
CA SER A 89 -2.50 -3.77 -2.80
C SER A 89 -2.52 -5.28 -3.02
N ALA A 90 -3.07 -6.02 -2.07
CA ALA A 90 -3.35 -7.46 -2.22
C ALA A 90 -4.65 -7.72 -3.01
N ALA A 91 -5.54 -6.73 -3.12
CA ALA A 91 -6.83 -6.83 -3.80
C ALA A 91 -7.12 -5.61 -4.72
N PRO A 92 -6.31 -5.37 -5.79
CA PRO A 92 -6.31 -4.12 -6.54
C PRO A 92 -7.68 -3.68 -7.08
N ALA A 93 -8.53 -4.62 -7.48
CA ALA A 93 -9.87 -4.31 -7.99
C ALA A 93 -10.79 -3.75 -6.90
N LYS A 94 -10.76 -4.34 -5.70
CA LYS A 94 -11.55 -3.88 -4.55
C LYS A 94 -11.01 -2.56 -4.02
N ASP A 95 -9.70 -2.45 -3.86
CA ASP A 95 -9.05 -1.24 -3.34
C ASP A 95 -9.24 -0.05 -4.27
N ARG A 96 -9.22 -0.26 -5.59
CA ARG A 96 -9.55 0.79 -6.56
C ARG A 96 -10.93 1.40 -6.31
N ALA A 97 -11.95 0.58 -6.08
CA ALA A 97 -13.29 1.05 -5.81
C ALA A 97 -13.36 1.84 -4.49
N LEU A 98 -12.73 1.34 -3.43
CA LEU A 98 -12.67 2.00 -2.12
C LEU A 98 -11.95 3.35 -2.21
N LEU A 99 -10.78 3.42 -2.84
CA LEU A 99 -9.99 4.64 -2.98
C LEU A 99 -10.70 5.70 -3.84
N LEU A 100 -11.40 5.29 -4.92
CA LEU A 100 -12.20 6.19 -5.74
C LEU A 100 -13.36 6.78 -4.94
N ASN A 101 -14.12 5.95 -4.24
CA ASN A 101 -15.26 6.38 -3.43
C ASN A 101 -14.84 7.26 -2.25
N ALA A 102 -13.64 7.04 -1.72
CA ALA A 102 -13.08 7.85 -0.66
C ALA A 102 -12.49 9.19 -1.14
N HIS A 103 -12.46 9.44 -2.45
CA HIS A 103 -11.77 10.59 -3.05
C HIS A 103 -10.31 10.67 -2.55
N PHE A 104 -9.60 9.54 -2.65
CA PHE A 104 -8.18 9.46 -2.28
C PHE A 104 -7.36 10.49 -3.07
N THR A 105 -6.51 11.23 -2.38
CA THR A 105 -5.67 12.28 -2.98
C THR A 105 -4.20 11.93 -2.99
N GLU A 106 -3.68 11.42 -1.88
CA GLU A 106 -2.28 11.05 -1.73
C GLU A 106 -2.10 10.04 -0.59
N GLY A 107 -1.06 9.25 -0.65
CA GLY A 107 -0.66 8.37 0.43
C GLY A 107 0.83 8.44 0.74
N TYR A 108 1.20 7.95 1.90
CA TYR A 108 2.58 7.79 2.32
C TYR A 108 2.76 6.48 3.06
N ARG A 109 3.81 5.75 2.72
CA ARG A 109 4.18 4.51 3.40
C ARG A 109 5.56 4.65 4.01
N THR A 110 5.74 4.10 5.21
CA THR A 110 7.06 3.79 5.73
C THR A 110 7.15 2.31 6.04
N TYR A 111 8.28 1.72 5.65
CA TYR A 111 8.64 0.34 5.96
C TYR A 111 9.89 0.36 6.83
N ARG A 112 9.84 -0.35 7.93
CA ARG A 112 10.91 -0.42 8.93
C ARG A 112 11.11 -1.87 9.36
N THR A 113 12.33 -2.18 9.77
CA THR A 113 12.64 -3.47 10.36
C THR A 113 13.10 -3.25 11.79
N SER A 114 12.72 -4.14 12.72
CA SER A 114 13.25 -4.10 14.10
C SER A 114 14.78 -4.25 14.11
N ALA A 115 15.44 -3.79 15.17
CA ALA A 115 16.91 -3.84 15.27
C ALA A 115 17.45 -5.28 15.12
N ASP A 116 16.72 -6.29 15.58
CA ASP A 116 17.05 -7.70 15.45
C ASP A 116 16.61 -8.31 14.10
N ARG A 117 16.02 -7.50 13.21
CA ARG A 117 15.50 -7.86 11.88
C ARG A 117 14.45 -8.96 11.87
N LYS A 118 13.81 -9.24 12.99
CA LYS A 118 12.77 -10.29 13.07
C LYS A 118 11.37 -9.77 12.78
N LYS A 119 11.15 -8.47 12.86
CA LYS A 119 9.84 -7.85 12.66
C LYS A 119 9.91 -6.79 11.58
N HIS A 120 8.92 -6.80 10.71
CA HIS A 120 8.68 -5.76 9.73
C HIS A 120 7.54 -4.87 10.22
N ILE A 121 7.74 -3.57 10.15
CA ILE A 121 6.81 -2.57 10.62
C ILE A 121 6.43 -1.69 9.44
N THR A 122 5.18 -1.72 9.04
CA THR A 122 4.65 -0.86 7.98
C THR A 122 3.67 0.13 8.59
N VAL A 123 3.81 1.41 8.23
CA VAL A 123 2.81 2.45 8.52
C VAL A 123 2.40 3.05 7.19
N GLN A 124 1.11 3.03 6.90
CA GLN A 124 0.53 3.64 5.70
C GLN A 124 -0.46 4.73 6.13
N ILE A 125 -0.42 5.88 5.46
CA ILE A 125 -1.37 6.98 5.65
C ILE A 125 -2.01 7.26 4.31
N PHE A 126 -3.34 7.30 4.29
CA PHE A 126 -4.16 7.65 3.13
C PHE A 126 -4.88 8.95 3.43
N ARG A 127 -4.75 9.96 2.57
CA ARG A 127 -5.53 11.19 2.63
C ARG A 127 -6.72 11.10 1.70
N VAL A 128 -7.89 11.40 2.21
CA VAL A 128 -9.16 11.32 1.50
C VAL A 128 -9.96 12.62 1.59
N GLY A 129 -11.09 12.69 0.88
CA GLY A 129 -11.85 13.93 0.72
C GLY A 129 -12.54 14.44 1.98
N SER A 130 -12.95 13.57 2.90
CA SER A 130 -13.66 13.95 4.13
C SER A 130 -13.50 12.91 5.24
N ARG A 131 -13.87 13.30 6.48
CA ARG A 131 -13.87 12.38 7.62
C ARG A 131 -14.82 11.19 7.38
N ALA A 132 -16.00 11.42 6.84
CA ALA A 132 -16.94 10.33 6.54
C ALA A 132 -16.37 9.33 5.53
N GLN A 133 -15.67 9.83 4.51
CA GLN A 133 -14.97 8.99 3.54
C GLN A 133 -13.80 8.23 4.16
N ALA A 134 -13.08 8.83 5.12
CA ALA A 134 -12.03 8.15 5.86
C ALA A 134 -12.59 6.97 6.68
N ASP A 135 -13.72 7.18 7.38
CA ASP A 135 -14.38 6.11 8.14
C ASP A 135 -14.90 4.97 7.23
N ILE A 136 -15.36 5.31 6.01
CA ILE A 136 -15.78 4.30 5.02
C ILE A 136 -14.57 3.53 4.48
N LEU A 137 -13.48 4.23 4.12
CA LEU A 137 -12.26 3.61 3.61
C LEU A 137 -11.65 2.66 4.65
N GLN A 138 -11.52 3.12 5.89
CA GLN A 138 -11.02 2.31 7.00
C GLN A 138 -11.79 1.00 7.14
N ARG A 139 -13.12 1.07 7.24
CA ARG A 139 -13.97 -0.12 7.35
C ARG A 139 -13.90 -1.00 6.10
N GLY A 140 -13.79 -0.38 4.91
CA GLY A 140 -13.70 -1.09 3.65
C GLY A 140 -12.41 -1.91 3.52
N PHE A 141 -11.28 -1.34 3.90
CA PHE A 141 -10.00 -2.07 3.95
C PHE A 141 -10.05 -3.14 5.03
N TRP A 142 -10.48 -2.80 6.23
CA TRP A 142 -10.58 -3.74 7.35
C TRP A 142 -11.44 -4.96 7.03
N ALA A 143 -12.54 -4.79 6.33
CA ALA A 143 -13.45 -5.89 5.98
C ALA A 143 -12.89 -6.87 4.92
N GLN A 144 -11.73 -6.60 4.34
CA GLN A 144 -11.13 -7.48 3.33
C GLN A 144 -10.30 -8.62 3.91
N GLU A 145 -9.95 -8.54 5.18
CA GLU A 145 -9.09 -9.50 5.85
C GLU A 145 -9.80 -10.23 7.00
N PRO A 146 -9.40 -11.46 7.32
CA PRO A 146 -9.91 -12.15 8.50
C PRO A 146 -9.39 -11.50 9.78
N HIS A 147 -10.24 -11.45 10.82
CA HIS A 147 -9.92 -10.91 12.13
C HIS A 147 -10.18 -11.97 13.18
N ASP A 148 -9.10 -12.52 13.75
CA ASP A 148 -9.17 -13.69 14.64
C ASP A 148 -9.09 -13.33 16.12
N ARG A 149 -8.28 -12.32 16.48
CA ARG A 149 -7.94 -11.98 17.86
C ARG A 149 -7.91 -10.47 18.06
N PRO A 150 -9.09 -9.83 18.18
CA PRO A 150 -9.15 -8.39 18.40
C PRO A 150 -8.47 -8.02 19.73
N PHE A 151 -7.78 -6.88 19.74
CA PHE A 151 -7.16 -6.33 20.94
C PHE A 151 -7.47 -4.84 21.09
N ALA A 152 -7.37 -4.34 22.33
CA ALA A 152 -7.58 -2.92 22.60
C ALA A 152 -6.26 -2.13 22.45
N VAL A 153 -6.35 -0.92 21.90
CA VAL A 153 -5.25 0.05 21.87
C VAL A 153 -5.47 1.11 22.95
N PRO A 154 -4.70 1.08 24.05
CA PRO A 154 -4.88 2.03 25.16
C PRO A 154 -4.73 3.48 24.71
N GLY A 155 -5.78 4.30 24.94
CA GLY A 155 -5.82 5.71 24.54
C GLY A 155 -6.24 5.94 23.07
N VAL A 156 -6.66 4.89 22.35
CA VAL A 156 -7.19 4.95 20.99
C VAL A 156 -8.42 4.03 20.87
N PRO A 157 -9.54 4.38 21.55
CA PRO A 157 -10.69 3.48 21.67
C PRO A 157 -11.42 3.21 20.35
N ASP A 158 -11.23 4.09 19.35
CA ASP A 158 -11.79 4.01 18.00
C ASP A 158 -10.87 3.30 16.99
N ALA A 159 -9.73 2.76 17.44
CA ALA A 159 -8.89 1.95 16.57
C ALA A 159 -9.51 0.57 16.36
N LEU A 160 -9.52 0.12 15.11
CA LEU A 160 -9.68 -1.28 14.76
C LEU A 160 -8.34 -1.96 14.98
N ALA A 161 -8.31 -3.10 15.67
CA ALA A 161 -7.06 -3.79 15.99
C ALA A 161 -7.27 -5.29 16.09
N ASP A 162 -6.41 -6.05 15.42
CA ASP A 162 -6.45 -7.51 15.38
C ASP A 162 -5.06 -8.13 15.33
N GLY A 163 -4.96 -9.35 15.87
CA GLY A 163 -3.79 -10.19 15.77
C GLY A 163 -4.13 -11.54 15.16
N ARG A 164 -3.38 -11.97 14.14
CA ARG A 164 -3.62 -13.24 13.47
C ARG A 164 -2.34 -13.98 13.15
N ILE A 165 -2.44 -15.26 12.89
CA ILE A 165 -1.36 -16.09 12.37
C ILE A 165 -1.79 -16.64 11.02
N VAL A 166 -1.00 -16.32 10.00
CA VAL A 166 -1.17 -16.84 8.65
C VAL A 166 -0.21 -18.01 8.46
N VAL A 167 -0.75 -19.20 8.23
CA VAL A 167 0.05 -20.41 8.01
C VAL A 167 0.27 -20.59 6.52
N SER A 168 1.52 -20.48 6.06
CA SER A 168 1.91 -20.79 4.70
C SER A 168 2.35 -22.26 4.59
N THR A 169 1.47 -23.09 4.04
CA THR A 169 1.78 -24.51 3.81
C THR A 169 2.81 -24.72 2.70
N ALA A 170 2.95 -23.75 1.79
CA ALA A 170 3.84 -23.87 0.63
C ALA A 170 5.33 -23.73 0.97
N VAL A 171 5.66 -22.99 2.04
CA VAL A 171 7.06 -22.68 2.41
C VAL A 171 7.42 -23.13 3.82
N GLY A 172 6.53 -23.80 4.54
CA GLY A 172 6.77 -24.29 5.92
C GLY A 172 6.97 -23.17 6.94
N ARG A 173 6.61 -21.93 6.60
CA ARG A 173 6.75 -20.77 7.47
C ARG A 173 5.39 -20.15 7.74
N SER A 174 5.25 -19.59 8.92
CA SER A 174 4.03 -18.87 9.32
C SER A 174 4.38 -17.40 9.58
N GLU A 175 3.37 -16.56 9.46
CA GLU A 175 3.47 -15.14 9.78
C GLU A 175 2.54 -14.81 10.94
N ALA A 176 3.07 -14.15 11.97
CA ALA A 176 2.29 -13.52 13.01
C ALA A 176 2.13 -12.05 12.65
N ILE A 177 0.90 -11.59 12.52
CA ILE A 177 0.53 -10.25 12.08
C ILE A 177 -0.25 -9.58 13.21
N ALA A 178 0.23 -8.40 13.66
CA ALA A 178 -0.55 -7.48 14.47
C ALA A 178 -0.86 -6.25 13.62
N GLU A 179 -2.14 -5.93 13.50
CA GLU A 179 -2.63 -4.86 12.63
C GLU A 179 -3.51 -3.90 13.41
N THR A 180 -3.39 -2.62 13.09
CA THR A 180 -4.27 -1.59 13.62
C THR A 180 -4.63 -0.59 12.54
N SER A 181 -5.84 -0.04 12.60
CA SER A 181 -6.30 1.04 11.75
C SER A 181 -7.06 2.09 12.56
N PHE A 182 -6.83 3.37 12.27
CA PHE A 182 -7.53 4.48 12.92
C PHE A 182 -7.66 5.69 11.99
N VAL A 183 -8.55 6.61 12.33
CA VAL A 183 -8.83 7.82 11.54
C VAL A 183 -8.58 9.07 12.36
N VAL A 184 -7.88 10.06 11.75
CA VAL A 184 -7.73 11.43 12.27
C VAL A 184 -8.09 12.43 11.17
N GLY A 185 -9.19 13.14 11.31
CA GLY A 185 -9.68 14.07 10.29
C GLY A 185 -9.95 13.34 8.96
N THR A 186 -9.22 13.69 7.91
CA THR A 186 -9.30 13.08 6.59
C THR A 186 -8.25 12.00 6.35
N LEU A 187 -7.55 11.57 7.40
CA LEU A 187 -6.46 10.60 7.31
C LEU A 187 -6.91 9.24 7.83
N VAL A 188 -6.74 8.21 7.02
CA VAL A 188 -6.77 6.81 7.45
C VAL A 188 -5.33 6.37 7.65
N THR A 189 -5.04 5.74 8.77
CA THR A 189 -3.71 5.20 9.07
C THR A 189 -3.81 3.74 9.39
N GLU A 190 -3.01 2.95 8.70
CA GLU A 190 -2.85 1.51 8.92
C GLU A 190 -1.44 1.22 9.41
N ILE A 191 -1.33 0.36 10.41
CA ILE A 191 -0.07 -0.07 10.98
C ILE A 191 -0.09 -1.59 11.02
N THR A 192 0.90 -2.20 10.37
CA THR A 192 1.06 -3.66 10.33
C THR A 192 2.43 -4.03 10.87
N ILE A 193 2.45 -4.98 11.79
CA ILE A 193 3.68 -5.60 12.29
C ILE A 193 3.63 -7.07 11.93
N THR A 194 4.59 -7.49 11.10
CA THR A 194 4.70 -8.88 10.65
C THR A 194 5.98 -9.50 11.21
N GLN A 195 5.87 -10.71 11.72
CA GLN A 195 6.98 -11.54 12.15
C GLN A 195 6.87 -12.90 11.48
N THR A 196 7.90 -13.30 10.72
CA THR A 196 7.96 -14.61 10.08
C THR A 196 8.73 -15.60 10.95
N GLY A 197 8.22 -16.80 11.11
CA GLY A 197 8.87 -17.84 11.91
C GLY A 197 8.20 -19.20 11.78
N GLU A 198 8.69 -20.15 12.56
CA GLU A 198 8.05 -21.45 12.69
C GLU A 198 6.91 -21.38 13.69
N LEU A 199 5.77 -21.98 13.37
CA LEU A 199 4.60 -22.00 14.25
C LEU A 199 4.89 -22.66 15.62
N THR A 200 5.74 -23.69 15.61
CA THR A 200 6.15 -24.44 16.78
C THR A 200 7.04 -23.66 17.75
N ALA A 201 7.66 -22.57 17.30
CA ALA A 201 8.55 -21.71 18.09
C ALA A 201 7.80 -20.67 18.95
N GLY A 202 6.47 -20.80 19.13
CA GLY A 202 5.69 -19.83 19.89
C GLY A 202 5.49 -18.50 19.17
N LEU A 203 5.40 -18.54 17.85
CA LEU A 203 5.14 -17.37 17.02
C LEU A 203 3.81 -16.71 17.43
N THR A 204 3.86 -15.44 17.83
CA THR A 204 2.68 -14.69 18.27
C THR A 204 2.68 -13.26 17.69
N PRO A 205 1.51 -12.69 17.36
CA PRO A 205 1.41 -11.28 16.96
C PRO A 205 1.91 -10.34 18.06
N ASP A 206 2.74 -9.35 17.70
CA ASP A 206 3.22 -8.34 18.66
C ASP A 206 2.21 -7.20 18.79
N THR A 207 1.11 -7.49 19.46
CA THR A 207 0.03 -6.53 19.70
C THR A 207 0.45 -5.38 20.61
N ALA A 208 1.42 -5.59 21.51
CA ALA A 208 1.94 -4.55 22.39
C ALA A 208 2.73 -3.48 21.61
N LEU A 209 3.57 -3.90 20.67
CA LEU A 209 4.30 -2.99 19.80
C LEU A 209 3.33 -2.25 18.86
N ALA A 210 2.36 -2.95 18.27
CA ALA A 210 1.32 -2.35 17.43
C ALA A 210 0.54 -1.28 18.18
N ALA A 211 0.06 -1.57 19.39
CA ALA A 211 -0.65 -0.61 20.24
C ALA A 211 0.21 0.62 20.58
N THR A 212 1.49 0.41 20.87
CA THR A 212 2.43 1.49 21.20
C THR A 212 2.63 2.43 20.02
N ILE A 213 2.91 1.90 18.85
CA ILE A 213 3.11 2.70 17.62
C ILE A 213 1.81 3.42 17.25
N THR A 214 0.67 2.76 17.33
CA THR A 214 -0.66 3.34 17.04
C THR A 214 -0.94 4.55 17.93
N LYS A 215 -0.72 4.43 19.23
CA LYS A 215 -0.89 5.54 20.18
C LYS A 215 0.01 6.73 19.82
N GLN A 216 1.29 6.47 19.57
CA GLN A 216 2.26 7.52 19.21
C GLN A 216 1.90 8.18 17.88
N GLN A 217 1.52 7.40 16.89
CA GLN A 217 1.14 7.86 15.57
C GLN A 217 -0.12 8.74 15.63
N LYS A 218 -1.18 8.31 16.34
CA LYS A 218 -2.40 9.11 16.52
C LYS A 218 -2.10 10.41 17.24
N GLN A 219 -1.30 10.40 18.31
CA GLN A 219 -0.90 11.60 19.01
C GLN A 219 -0.14 12.59 18.12
N SER A 220 0.78 12.10 17.28
CA SER A 220 1.50 12.93 16.32
C SER A 220 0.59 13.60 15.32
N GLN A 221 -0.35 12.84 14.74
CA GLN A 221 -1.31 13.36 13.76
C GLN A 221 -2.28 14.36 14.37
N THR A 222 -2.83 14.08 15.55
CA THR A 222 -3.76 14.98 16.23
C THR A 222 -3.11 16.33 16.55
N ARG A 223 -1.84 16.34 17.03
CA ARG A 223 -1.11 17.58 17.30
C ARG A 223 -0.82 18.44 16.08
N LYS A 224 -0.72 17.84 14.90
CA LYS A 224 -0.39 18.55 13.65
C LYS A 224 -1.61 18.90 12.83
N ALA A 225 -2.77 18.35 13.16
CA ALA A 225 -4.05 18.65 12.51
C ALA A 225 -4.82 19.78 13.19
N GLY A 226 -4.48 20.16 14.43
CA GLY A 226 -5.02 21.31 15.16
C GLY A 226 -4.04 22.48 15.15
#